data_b60034373cc12a2ea72a26db01827f5a
#
_entry.id   b60034373cc12a2ea72a26db01827f5a
#
_cell.length_a   1.000
_cell.length_b   1.000
_cell.length_c   1.000
_cell.angle_alpha   90.00
_cell.angle_beta   90.00
_cell.angle_gamma   90.00
#
_symmetry.space_group_name_H-M   'P 1'
#
loop_
_entity.id
_entity.type
_entity.pdbx_description
1 polymer ?
#
loop_
_entity_poly.entity_id
_entity_poly.type
_entity_poly.pdbx_seq_one_letter_code
_entity_poly.pdbx_strand_id
1 'polypeptide(L)'
;MKKLFVLMLMTTILYTGYNFLQEDTVYHYEQITVHTGDTMWAIADRWADQGEDVREVIYRICETNSLANTNLKPGQKLLIPVKMQFVDQLMVAEAGDTK
;
A
#
# COMPACT_ATOMS: atom_id res chain seq x y z
N MET A 1 1.69 -6.16 -44.78
CA MET A 1 1.82 -4.93 -44.00
C MET A 1 0.60 -4.64 -43.14
N LYS A 2 -0.60 -4.87 -43.65
CA LYS A 2 -1.83 -4.66 -42.81
C LYS A 2 -1.89 -5.58 -41.60
N LYS A 3 -1.41 -6.82 -41.72
CA LYS A 3 -1.41 -7.79 -40.62
C LYS A 3 -0.49 -7.34 -39.48
N LEU A 4 0.66 -6.77 -39.79
CA LEU A 4 1.59 -6.25 -38.77
C LEU A 4 1.01 -5.05 -38.04
N PHE A 5 0.30 -4.20 -38.77
CA PHE A 5 -0.37 -3.03 -38.16
C PHE A 5 -1.47 -3.44 -37.21
N VAL A 6 -2.28 -4.45 -37.61
CA VAL A 6 -3.35 -4.99 -36.74
C VAL A 6 -2.77 -5.63 -35.49
N LEU A 7 -1.68 -6.39 -35.63
CA LEU A 7 -1.01 -7.01 -34.47
C LEU A 7 -0.48 -5.95 -33.51
N MET A 8 0.14 -4.91 -34.04
CA MET A 8 0.66 -3.81 -33.22
C MET A 8 -0.48 -3.11 -32.47
N LEU A 9 -1.59 -2.88 -33.16
CA LEU A 9 -2.76 -2.24 -32.56
C LEU A 9 -3.37 -3.11 -31.47
N MET A 10 -3.46 -4.42 -31.70
CA MET A 10 -3.98 -5.38 -30.70
C MET A 10 -3.11 -5.43 -29.46
N THR A 11 -1.78 -5.46 -29.63
CA THR A 11 -0.87 -5.48 -28.48
C THR A 11 -0.96 -4.19 -27.65
N THR A 12 -1.13 -3.06 -28.34
CA THR A 12 -1.28 -1.77 -27.65
C THR A 12 -2.56 -1.73 -26.83
N ILE A 13 -3.67 -2.24 -27.38
CA ILE A 13 -4.95 -2.28 -26.70
C ILE A 13 -4.87 -3.20 -25.49
N LEU A 14 -4.26 -4.39 -25.64
CA LEU A 14 -4.10 -5.34 -24.53
C LEU A 14 -3.22 -4.76 -23.43
N TYR A 15 -2.13 -4.10 -23.79
CA TYR A 15 -1.22 -3.47 -22.81
C TYR A 15 -1.93 -2.35 -22.06
N THR A 16 -2.64 -1.49 -22.75
CA THR A 16 -3.37 -0.37 -22.15
C THR A 16 -4.49 -0.90 -21.24
N GLY A 17 -5.22 -1.90 -21.72
CA GLY A 17 -6.29 -2.53 -20.93
C GLY A 17 -5.79 -3.19 -19.67
N TYR A 18 -4.63 -3.86 -19.75
CA TYR A 18 -4.01 -4.49 -18.60
C TYR A 18 -3.67 -3.46 -17.52
N ASN A 19 -3.04 -2.36 -17.92
CA ASN A 19 -2.69 -1.29 -16.98
C ASN A 19 -3.93 -0.61 -16.38
N PHE A 20 -4.98 -0.45 -17.19
CA PHE A 20 -6.22 0.17 -16.73
C PHE A 20 -6.95 -0.69 -15.69
N LEU A 21 -6.86 -2.02 -15.83
CA LEU A 21 -7.52 -2.96 -14.92
C LEU A 21 -6.78 -3.14 -13.59
N GLN A 22 -5.52 -2.68 -13.49
CA GLN A 22 -4.81 -2.72 -12.22
C GLN A 22 -5.34 -1.63 -11.30
N GLU A 23 -5.97 -2.06 -10.21
CA GLU A 23 -6.48 -1.13 -9.21
C GLU A 23 -5.31 -0.56 -8.40
N ASP A 24 -5.22 0.76 -8.39
CA ASP A 24 -4.27 1.43 -7.52
C ASP A 24 -4.76 1.31 -6.08
N THR A 25 -3.95 0.66 -5.25
CA THR A 25 -4.26 0.56 -3.83
C THR A 25 -3.97 1.91 -3.16
N VAL A 26 -5.00 2.50 -2.57
CA VAL A 26 -4.87 3.74 -1.83
C VAL A 26 -4.46 3.41 -0.40
N TYR A 27 -3.40 4.07 0.07
CA TYR A 27 -2.90 3.88 1.43
C TYR A 27 -3.15 5.13 2.26
N HIS A 28 -3.56 4.90 3.49
CA HIS A 28 -3.61 5.90 4.53
C HIS A 28 -2.35 5.72 5.41
N TYR A 29 -1.69 6.81 5.77
CA TYR A 29 -0.43 6.74 6.53
C TYR A 29 -0.67 7.13 7.97
N GLU A 30 -0.35 6.22 8.89
CA GLU A 30 -0.42 6.47 10.33
C GLU A 30 0.98 6.61 10.90
N GLN A 31 1.24 7.66 11.67
CA GLN A 31 2.52 7.85 12.32
C GLN A 31 2.47 7.24 13.72
N ILE A 32 3.43 6.34 14.00
CA ILE A 32 3.57 5.73 15.33
C ILE A 32 4.96 6.00 15.88
N THR A 33 5.11 5.87 17.19
CA THR A 33 6.41 5.96 17.86
C THR A 33 6.79 4.56 18.33
N VAL A 34 8.03 4.16 18.04
CA VAL A 34 8.58 2.88 18.47
C VAL A 34 8.90 2.95 19.96
N HIS A 35 8.42 1.99 20.73
CA HIS A 35 8.70 1.87 22.16
C HIS A 35 9.76 0.80 22.40
N THR A 36 10.40 0.87 23.55
CA THR A 36 11.37 -0.15 23.98
C THR A 36 10.73 -1.53 23.94
N GLY A 37 11.38 -2.47 23.27
CA GLY A 37 10.88 -3.84 23.11
C GLY A 37 10.03 -4.07 21.88
N ASP A 38 9.65 -3.02 21.15
CA ASP A 38 8.90 -3.18 19.90
C ASP A 38 9.79 -3.78 18.81
N THR A 39 9.23 -4.71 18.04
CA THR A 39 9.89 -5.32 16.90
C THR A 39 9.10 -4.98 15.65
N MET A 40 9.79 -4.99 14.50
CA MET A 40 9.12 -4.75 13.22
C MET A 40 8.03 -5.79 12.97
N TRP A 41 8.28 -7.05 13.32
CA TRP A 41 7.28 -8.11 13.16
C TRP A 41 6.03 -7.84 13.98
N ALA A 42 6.19 -7.47 15.26
CA ALA A 42 5.06 -7.20 16.14
C ALA A 42 4.23 -6.01 15.64
N ILE A 43 4.91 -4.96 15.19
CA ILE A 43 4.24 -3.77 14.64
C ILE A 43 3.48 -4.14 13.37
N ALA A 44 4.13 -4.86 12.45
CA ALA A 44 3.52 -5.26 11.19
C ALA A 44 2.32 -6.18 11.41
N ASP A 45 2.42 -7.11 12.36
CA ASP A 45 1.33 -8.01 12.69
C ASP A 45 0.11 -7.25 13.23
N ARG A 46 0.37 -6.23 14.03
CA ARG A 46 -0.71 -5.40 14.61
C ARG A 46 -1.45 -4.61 13.53
N TRP A 47 -0.73 -4.16 12.50
CA TRP A 47 -1.29 -3.32 11.44
C TRP A 47 -1.68 -4.10 10.18
N ALA A 48 -1.39 -5.40 10.14
CA ALA A 48 -1.79 -6.24 9.01
C ALA A 48 -3.30 -6.49 9.03
N ASP A 49 -3.90 -6.43 7.85
CA ASP A 49 -5.30 -6.82 7.69
C ASP A 49 -5.45 -8.33 7.84
N GLN A 50 -6.67 -8.76 8.13
CA GLN A 50 -6.97 -10.18 8.27
C GLN A 50 -6.63 -10.91 6.97
N GLY A 51 -5.77 -11.93 7.07
CA GLY A 51 -5.31 -12.68 5.92
C GLY A 51 -4.15 -12.08 5.16
N GLU A 52 -3.66 -10.91 5.60
CA GLU A 52 -2.52 -10.25 4.97
C GLU A 52 -1.20 -10.87 5.46
N ASP A 53 -0.24 -11.05 4.53
CA ASP A 53 1.08 -11.56 4.88
C ASP A 53 1.88 -10.49 5.61
N VAL A 54 2.31 -10.81 6.85
CA VAL A 54 3.07 -9.89 7.70
C VAL A 54 4.37 -9.46 7.01
N ARG A 55 5.00 -10.34 6.25
CA ARG A 55 6.24 -10.02 5.54
C ARG A 55 6.04 -8.94 4.48
N GLU A 56 4.90 -8.95 3.80
CA GLU A 56 4.56 -7.90 2.84
C GLU A 56 4.34 -6.57 3.55
N VAL A 57 3.71 -6.59 4.72
CA VAL A 57 3.51 -5.38 5.53
C VAL A 57 4.86 -4.80 5.96
N ILE A 58 5.79 -5.65 6.41
CA ILE A 58 7.14 -5.23 6.79
C ILE A 58 7.83 -4.58 5.61
N TYR A 59 7.74 -5.17 4.43
CA TYR A 59 8.35 -4.65 3.21
C TYR A 59 7.81 -3.25 2.90
N ARG A 60 6.50 -3.06 2.96
CA ARG A 60 5.88 -1.75 2.73
C ARG A 60 6.31 -0.72 3.76
N ILE A 61 6.38 -1.11 5.03
CA ILE A 61 6.85 -0.21 6.09
C ILE A 61 8.28 0.22 5.83
N CYS A 62 9.15 -0.71 5.50
CA CYS A 62 10.54 -0.41 5.19
C CYS A 62 10.68 0.52 4.00
N GLU A 63 9.93 0.27 2.92
CA GLU A 63 9.96 1.14 1.75
C GLU A 63 9.45 2.55 2.06
N THR A 64 8.32 2.64 2.78
CA THR A 64 7.71 3.92 3.13
C THR A 64 8.65 4.79 3.97
N ASN A 65 9.44 4.17 4.84
CA ASN A 65 10.33 4.88 5.76
C ASN A 65 11.79 4.90 5.31
N SER A 66 12.06 4.39 4.11
CA SER A 66 13.43 4.30 3.55
C SER A 66 14.40 3.57 4.47
N LEU A 67 13.94 2.45 5.04
CA LEU A 67 14.73 1.62 5.95
C LEU A 67 15.45 0.52 5.17
N ALA A 68 16.76 0.38 5.44
CA ALA A 68 17.56 -0.69 4.82
C ALA A 68 17.38 -2.03 5.50
N ASN A 69 16.92 -2.04 6.76
CA ASN A 69 16.74 -3.25 7.54
C ASN A 69 15.57 -3.08 8.52
N THR A 70 15.29 -4.12 9.29
CA THR A 70 14.17 -4.12 10.24
C THR A 70 14.57 -3.71 11.65
N ASN A 71 15.75 -3.15 11.85
CA ASN A 71 16.21 -2.70 13.15
C ASN A 71 15.51 -1.40 13.54
N LEU A 72 14.84 -1.41 14.68
CA LEU A 72 14.11 -0.26 15.20
C LEU A 72 14.79 0.24 16.47
N LYS A 73 14.73 1.56 16.67
CA LYS A 73 15.26 2.21 17.88
C LYS A 73 14.10 2.80 18.67
N PRO A 74 14.11 2.70 20.02
CA PRO A 74 13.09 3.37 20.83
C PRO A 74 13.05 4.86 20.55
N GLY A 75 11.85 5.40 20.43
CA GLY A 75 11.64 6.80 20.09
C GLY A 75 11.61 7.11 18.60
N GLN A 76 11.95 6.14 17.76
CA GLN A 76 11.90 6.29 16.32
C GLN A 76 10.45 6.45 15.87
N LYS A 77 10.22 7.36 14.92
CA LYS A 77 8.90 7.55 14.34
C LYS A 77 8.80 6.79 13.05
N LEU A 78 7.70 6.04 12.90
CA LEU A 78 7.42 5.23 11.71
C LEU A 78 6.11 5.66 11.09
N LEU A 79 6.10 5.75 9.77
CA LEU A 79 4.88 5.87 8.99
C LEU A 79 4.42 4.48 8.58
N ILE A 80 3.19 4.13 8.96
CA ILE A 80 2.61 2.82 8.64
C ILE A 80 1.63 3.00 7.50
N PRO A 81 1.88 2.40 6.31
CA PRO A 81 0.92 2.44 5.22
C PRO A 81 -0.22 1.45 5.47
N VAL A 82 -1.41 1.97 5.68
CA VAL A 82 -2.60 1.17 5.93
C VAL A 82 -3.47 1.20 4.68
N LYS A 83 -3.87 0.03 4.17
CA LYS A 83 -4.75 -0.05 3.01
C LYS A 83 -6.11 0.51 3.35
N MET A 84 -6.58 1.46 2.55
CA MET A 84 -7.94 1.98 2.68
C MET A 84 -8.90 1.06 1.93
N GLN A 85 -9.93 0.59 2.62
CA GLN A 85 -11.00 -0.15 1.99
C GLN A 85 -11.99 0.80 1.35
N PHE A 86 -12.72 0.31 0.37
CA PHE A 86 -13.71 1.12 -0.35
C PHE A 86 -14.72 1.78 0.59
N VAL A 87 -15.15 1.04 1.61
CA VAL A 87 -16.11 1.54 2.61
C VAL A 87 -15.52 2.72 3.39
N ASP A 88 -14.24 2.62 3.76
CA ASP A 88 -13.55 3.69 4.48
C ASP A 88 -13.42 4.96 3.63
N GLN A 89 -13.17 4.80 2.34
CA GLN A 89 -13.11 5.91 1.41
C GLN A 89 -14.46 6.62 1.30
N LEU A 90 -15.55 5.86 1.27
CA LEU A 90 -16.90 6.42 1.22
C LEU A 90 -17.25 7.16 2.51
N MET A 91 -16.86 6.61 3.65
CA MET A 91 -17.09 7.24 4.94
C MET A 91 -16.36 8.57 5.08
N VAL A 92 -15.11 8.62 4.62
CA VAL A 92 -14.32 9.85 4.65
C VAL A 92 -14.95 10.90 3.74
N ALA A 93 -15.45 10.51 2.56
CA ALA A 93 -16.12 11.41 1.63
C ALA A 93 -17.41 11.97 2.25
N GLU A 94 -18.21 11.14 2.92
CA GLU A 94 -19.43 11.58 3.61
C GLU A 94 -19.11 12.51 4.77
N ALA A 95 -18.08 12.20 5.54
CA ALA A 95 -17.68 13.05 6.66
C ALA A 95 -17.21 14.42 6.17
N GLY A 96 -16.64 14.51 4.98
CA GLY A 96 -16.25 15.77 4.37
C GLY A 96 -17.43 16.62 3.93
N ASP A 97 -18.56 15.99 3.59
CA ASP A 97 -19.76 16.67 3.12
C ASP A 97 -20.65 17.21 4.25
N THR A 98 -20.43 16.75 5.47
CA THR A 98 -21.27 17.15 6.62
C THR A 98 -20.83 18.45 7.28
N LYS A 99 -19.90 19.12 6.71
CA LYS A 99 -19.50 20.43 7.15
C LYS A 99 -20.30 21.49 6.38
#